data_ae94d55f0b3e31f55d458b9b21825337
#
_entry.id   ae94d55f0b3e31f55d458b9b21825337
#
_cell.length_a   1.000
_cell.length_b   1.000
_cell.length_c   1.000
_cell.angle_alpha   90.00
_cell.angle_beta   90.00
_cell.angle_gamma   90.00
#
_symmetry.space_group_name_H-M   'P 1'
#
loop_
_entity.id
_entity.type
_entity.pdbx_description
1 polymer ?
#
loop_
_entity_poly.entity_id
_entity_poly.type
_entity_poly.pdbx_seq_one_letter_code
_entity_poly.pdbx_strand_id
1 'polypeptide(L)'
;MPSSDESNIKVLYVDDELNNLLSFQAAFRRRFDIYIATTASEGLEILENTAISVIIADQRMPKITGVEFFNIVLQKFPDPIRILLTGYSDINALADAINKGEIFRYIKKPWDQNELLNTILNAHDIYDTRRQLKLKMEELERVNNELNRFVYSTSHDLRSPLANIMGILKMAKMDAKPETAPTYFSMIEGCVKRMDVFIHKIIEYYKGIRLENEIEEVTFSQLFAESIEMSNMVNPKIRF
;
A
#
# COMPACT_ATOMS: atom_id res chain seq x y z
N MET A 1 28.17 16.89 -5.33
CA MET A 1 28.09 15.42 -5.21
C MET A 1 26.63 15.08 -5.43
N PRO A 2 26.27 14.08 -6.26
CA PRO A 2 24.88 13.65 -6.37
C PRO A 2 24.40 13.20 -4.98
N SER A 3 23.17 13.54 -4.64
CA SER A 3 22.53 13.04 -3.42
C SER A 3 22.49 11.51 -3.48
N SER A 4 22.58 10.83 -2.34
CA SER A 4 22.60 9.36 -2.25
C SER A 4 21.36 8.69 -2.86
N ASP A 5 20.32 9.45 -3.17
CA ASP A 5 19.08 8.98 -3.81
C ASP A 5 19.18 8.89 -5.36
N GLU A 6 20.01 9.69 -6.01
CA GLU A 6 20.11 9.70 -7.48
C GLU A 6 20.72 8.41 -8.03
N SER A 7 21.63 7.76 -7.30
CA SER A 7 22.31 6.53 -7.75
C SER A 7 21.40 5.28 -7.81
N ASN A 8 20.16 5.38 -7.36
CA ASN A 8 19.19 4.27 -7.35
C ASN A 8 18.10 4.39 -8.44
N ILE A 9 18.16 5.45 -9.27
CA ILE A 9 17.20 5.66 -10.36
C ILE A 9 17.56 4.75 -11.53
N LYS A 10 16.69 3.78 -11.84
CA LYS A 10 16.85 2.86 -12.97
C LYS A 10 16.20 3.40 -14.21
N VAL A 11 17.00 3.62 -15.24
CA VAL A 11 16.60 4.19 -16.54
C VAL A 11 16.86 3.19 -17.64
N LEU A 12 15.84 2.84 -18.41
CA LEU A 12 15.98 2.07 -19.64
C LEU A 12 16.00 3.03 -20.85
N TYR A 13 17.01 2.91 -21.70
CA TYR A 13 17.05 3.62 -22.97
C TYR A 13 17.05 2.65 -24.14
N VAL A 14 16.09 2.81 -25.04
CA VAL A 14 15.89 1.99 -26.25
C VAL A 14 16.13 2.86 -27.49
N ASP A 15 17.12 2.48 -28.30
CA ASP A 15 17.50 3.19 -29.54
C ASP A 15 18.23 2.18 -30.42
N ASP A 16 17.90 2.08 -31.72
CA ASP A 16 18.56 1.15 -32.62
C ASP A 16 19.99 1.54 -33.00
N GLU A 17 20.38 2.78 -32.75
CA GLU A 17 21.73 3.26 -32.95
C GLU A 17 22.60 3.08 -31.69
N LEU A 18 23.52 2.12 -31.72
CA LEU A 18 24.42 1.83 -30.60
C LEU A 18 25.19 3.08 -30.12
N ASN A 19 25.57 3.96 -31.03
CA ASN A 19 26.28 5.20 -30.67
C ASN A 19 25.46 6.13 -29.80
N ASN A 20 24.14 6.20 -30.01
CA ASN A 20 23.25 6.98 -29.18
C ASN A 20 23.16 6.37 -27.75
N LEU A 21 23.04 5.05 -27.66
CA LEU A 21 23.01 4.32 -26.39
C LEU A 21 24.31 4.54 -25.57
N LEU A 22 25.46 4.39 -26.22
CA LEU A 22 26.75 4.57 -25.55
C LEU A 22 27.00 6.04 -25.13
N SER A 23 26.58 7.00 -25.95
CA SER A 23 26.67 8.42 -25.63
C SER A 23 25.82 8.79 -24.42
N PHE A 24 24.59 8.29 -24.37
CA PHE A 24 23.68 8.46 -23.24
C PHE A 24 24.26 7.81 -21.97
N GLN A 25 24.73 6.57 -22.07
CA GLN A 25 25.32 5.85 -20.95
C GLN A 25 26.57 6.59 -20.42
N ALA A 26 27.45 7.10 -21.30
CA ALA A 26 28.62 7.87 -20.90
C ALA A 26 28.23 9.16 -20.17
N ALA A 27 27.17 9.85 -20.59
CA ALA A 27 26.71 11.10 -20.00
C ALA A 27 26.11 10.90 -18.59
N PHE A 28 25.38 9.79 -18.36
CA PHE A 28 24.53 9.65 -17.16
C PHE A 28 24.91 8.50 -16.21
N ARG A 29 25.81 7.57 -16.55
CA ARG A 29 26.20 6.40 -15.72
C ARG A 29 26.71 6.73 -14.30
N ARG A 30 27.10 7.97 -14.02
CA ARG A 30 27.52 8.41 -12.69
C ARG A 30 26.35 8.83 -11.80
N ARG A 31 25.16 8.99 -12.38
CA ARG A 31 23.97 9.47 -11.70
C ARG A 31 22.87 8.42 -11.63
N PHE A 32 22.73 7.61 -12.69
CA PHE A 32 21.64 6.66 -12.85
C PHE A 32 22.19 5.25 -13.11
N ASP A 33 21.40 4.25 -12.72
CA ASP A 33 21.60 2.86 -13.13
C ASP A 33 20.95 2.67 -14.51
N ILE A 34 21.80 2.60 -15.56
CA ILE A 34 21.35 2.68 -16.95
C ILE A 34 21.33 1.31 -17.59
N TYR A 35 20.18 0.95 -18.10
CA TYR A 35 19.91 -0.20 -18.95
C TYR A 35 19.75 0.28 -20.37
N ILE A 36 20.34 -0.42 -21.33
CA ILE A 36 20.28 -0.06 -22.76
C ILE A 36 19.75 -1.26 -23.55
N ALA A 37 18.98 -0.98 -24.59
CA ALA A 37 18.45 -1.97 -25.51
C ALA A 37 18.50 -1.44 -26.94
N THR A 38 18.90 -2.29 -27.88
CA THR A 38 18.95 -1.94 -29.31
C THR A 38 17.66 -2.23 -30.05
N THR A 39 16.75 -2.93 -29.39
CA THR A 39 15.43 -3.29 -29.93
C THR A 39 14.34 -3.17 -28.87
N ALA A 40 13.11 -2.98 -29.32
CA ALA A 40 11.95 -2.99 -28.43
C ALA A 40 11.78 -4.32 -27.70
N SER A 41 12.10 -5.45 -28.33
CA SER A 41 12.00 -6.78 -27.72
C SER A 41 12.98 -6.95 -26.56
N GLU A 42 14.22 -6.51 -26.73
CA GLU A 42 15.25 -6.48 -25.69
C GLU A 42 14.84 -5.56 -24.54
N GLY A 43 14.25 -4.38 -24.86
CA GLY A 43 13.69 -3.46 -23.86
C GLY A 43 12.58 -4.09 -23.03
N LEU A 44 11.68 -4.86 -23.63
CA LEU A 44 10.62 -5.59 -22.92
C LEU A 44 11.19 -6.68 -22.01
N GLU A 45 12.22 -7.41 -22.44
CA GLU A 45 12.88 -8.42 -21.64
C GLU A 45 13.55 -7.83 -20.39
N ILE A 46 14.16 -6.65 -20.53
CA ILE A 46 14.73 -5.92 -19.38
C ILE A 46 13.63 -5.52 -18.39
N LEU A 47 12.47 -5.06 -18.88
CA LEU A 47 11.33 -4.67 -18.04
C LEU A 47 10.70 -5.86 -17.29
N GLU A 48 10.74 -7.06 -17.86
CA GLU A 48 10.29 -8.28 -17.19
C GLU A 48 11.17 -8.66 -15.99
N ASN A 49 12.46 -8.37 -16.08
CA ASN A 49 13.46 -8.79 -15.07
C ASN A 49 13.89 -7.66 -14.11
N THR A 50 13.57 -6.41 -14.43
CA THR A 50 14.08 -5.25 -13.68
C THR A 50 13.00 -4.20 -13.49
N ALA A 51 12.84 -3.74 -12.24
CA ALA A 51 11.92 -2.65 -11.92
C ALA A 51 12.54 -1.31 -12.39
N ILE A 52 12.19 -0.89 -13.59
CA ILE A 52 12.61 0.38 -14.20
C ILE A 52 11.65 1.49 -13.77
N SER A 53 12.18 2.68 -13.46
CA SER A 53 11.36 3.85 -13.12
C SER A 53 11.09 4.76 -14.30
N VAL A 54 12.06 4.90 -15.21
CA VAL A 54 11.96 5.79 -16.38
C VAL A 54 12.39 5.03 -17.62
N ILE A 55 11.58 5.11 -18.67
CA ILE A 55 11.89 4.53 -19.97
C ILE A 55 12.05 5.68 -20.98
N ILE A 56 13.14 5.63 -21.71
CA ILE A 56 13.43 6.54 -22.81
C ILE A 56 13.44 5.71 -24.08
N ALA A 57 12.78 6.14 -25.14
CA ALA A 57 12.82 5.45 -26.43
C ALA A 57 13.03 6.45 -27.57
N ASP A 58 13.77 6.04 -28.58
CA ASP A 58 13.76 6.75 -29.85
C ASP A 58 12.45 6.57 -30.59
N GLN A 59 12.00 7.60 -31.29
CA GLN A 59 10.77 7.51 -32.11
C GLN A 59 10.97 6.61 -33.33
N ARG A 60 12.14 6.68 -33.97
CA ARG A 60 12.40 5.99 -35.23
C ARG A 60 13.24 4.75 -35.01
N MET A 61 12.60 3.65 -34.73
CA MET A 61 13.25 2.35 -34.63
C MET A 61 12.78 1.38 -35.71
N PRO A 62 13.62 0.43 -36.15
CA PRO A 62 13.20 -0.62 -37.08
C PRO A 62 12.05 -1.44 -36.52
N LYS A 63 11.10 -1.83 -37.36
CA LYS A 63 9.93 -2.66 -37.07
C LYS A 63 8.80 -1.99 -36.31
N ILE A 64 9.07 -1.25 -35.25
CA ILE A 64 8.07 -0.52 -34.45
C ILE A 64 8.60 0.85 -34.06
N THR A 65 7.73 1.83 -33.99
CA THR A 65 8.05 3.17 -33.50
C THR A 65 8.13 3.22 -31.98
N GLY A 66 8.76 4.28 -31.43
CA GLY A 66 8.79 4.51 -29.99
C GLY A 66 7.40 4.62 -29.36
N VAL A 67 6.44 5.23 -30.05
CA VAL A 67 5.04 5.30 -29.62
C VAL A 67 4.40 3.91 -29.55
N GLU A 68 4.58 3.10 -30.59
CA GLU A 68 4.05 1.72 -30.59
C GLU A 68 4.68 0.86 -29.49
N PHE A 69 5.98 1.02 -29.26
CA PHE A 69 6.67 0.39 -28.12
C PHE A 69 6.05 0.83 -26.80
N PHE A 70 5.81 2.11 -26.59
CA PHE A 70 5.20 2.61 -25.36
C PHE A 70 3.76 2.15 -25.16
N ASN A 71 3.00 1.92 -26.22
CA ASN A 71 1.68 1.32 -26.13
C ASN A 71 1.73 -0.12 -25.60
N ILE A 72 2.72 -0.90 -26.03
CA ILE A 72 2.94 -2.26 -25.50
C ILE A 72 3.37 -2.19 -24.03
N VAL A 73 4.31 -1.30 -23.72
CA VAL A 73 4.78 -1.06 -22.34
C VAL A 73 3.63 -0.66 -21.44
N LEU A 74 2.78 0.26 -21.85
CA LEU A 74 1.65 0.75 -21.03
C LEU A 74 0.69 -0.37 -20.63
N GLN A 75 0.46 -1.34 -21.51
CA GLN A 75 -0.42 -2.48 -21.24
C GLN A 75 0.19 -3.49 -20.26
N LYS A 76 1.51 -3.74 -20.35
CA LYS A 76 2.20 -4.75 -19.54
C LYS A 76 2.84 -4.16 -18.27
N PHE A 77 3.37 -2.96 -18.37
CA PHE A 77 4.15 -2.25 -17.34
C PHE A 77 3.67 -0.80 -17.24
N PRO A 78 2.52 -0.52 -16.62
CA PRO A 78 1.92 0.82 -16.60
C PRO A 78 2.70 1.83 -15.73
N ASP A 79 3.47 1.36 -14.75
CA ASP A 79 4.08 2.21 -13.73
C ASP A 79 5.26 3.08 -14.24
N PRO A 80 6.22 2.59 -15.06
CA PRO A 80 7.35 3.40 -15.53
C PRO A 80 6.91 4.63 -16.31
N ILE A 81 7.62 5.74 -16.11
CA ILE A 81 7.35 6.99 -16.83
C ILE A 81 8.09 6.97 -18.19
N ARG A 82 7.41 7.34 -19.25
CA ARG A 82 7.84 7.19 -20.65
C ARG A 82 8.23 8.52 -21.25
N ILE A 83 9.47 8.65 -21.71
CA ILE A 83 10.05 9.84 -22.37
C ILE A 83 10.43 9.44 -23.79
N LEU A 84 9.97 10.20 -24.79
CA LEU A 84 10.27 9.96 -26.19
C LEU A 84 11.38 10.89 -26.68
N LEU A 85 12.39 10.35 -27.34
CA LEU A 85 13.35 11.15 -28.10
C LEU A 85 12.93 11.19 -29.56
N THR A 86 12.93 12.37 -30.18
CA THR A 86 12.41 12.53 -31.55
C THR A 86 13.18 13.58 -32.37
N GLY A 87 13.24 13.39 -33.67
CA GLY A 87 13.71 14.37 -34.62
C GLY A 87 12.64 15.44 -34.97
N TYR A 88 13.02 16.40 -35.78
CA TYR A 88 12.21 17.57 -36.10
C TYR A 88 10.86 17.29 -36.84
N SER A 89 10.75 16.16 -37.54
CA SER A 89 9.63 15.90 -38.50
C SER A 89 8.41 15.24 -37.88
N ASP A 90 8.47 14.77 -36.63
CA ASP A 90 7.47 13.84 -36.10
C ASP A 90 6.52 14.47 -35.06
N ILE A 91 6.70 15.75 -34.73
CA ILE A 91 6.05 16.42 -33.58
C ILE A 91 4.51 16.49 -33.72
N ASN A 92 3.97 16.69 -34.91
CA ASN A 92 2.52 16.81 -35.09
C ASN A 92 1.78 15.48 -34.89
N ALA A 93 2.45 14.34 -35.12
CA ALA A 93 1.88 13.00 -34.90
C ALA A 93 1.92 12.58 -33.41
N LEU A 94 2.74 13.26 -32.60
CA LEU A 94 2.94 12.92 -31.18
C LEU A 94 1.92 13.56 -30.24
N ALA A 95 1.20 14.60 -30.68
CA ALA A 95 0.24 15.31 -29.84
C ALA A 95 -0.87 14.37 -29.32
N ASP A 96 -1.34 13.44 -30.14
CA ASP A 96 -2.35 12.47 -29.76
C ASP A 96 -1.84 11.46 -28.71
N ALA A 97 -0.60 10.98 -28.84
CA ALA A 97 0.01 10.05 -27.90
C ALA A 97 0.27 10.70 -26.52
N ILE A 98 0.63 11.98 -26.51
CA ILE A 98 0.76 12.75 -25.26
C ILE A 98 -0.61 12.93 -24.60
N ASN A 99 -1.63 13.32 -25.37
CA ASN A 99 -2.99 13.55 -24.86
C ASN A 99 -3.64 12.27 -24.32
N LYS A 100 -3.29 11.11 -24.86
CA LYS A 100 -3.74 9.79 -24.34
C LYS A 100 -2.96 9.31 -23.12
N GLY A 101 -1.94 10.07 -22.65
CA GLY A 101 -1.10 9.67 -21.51
C GLY A 101 -0.12 8.54 -21.81
N GLU A 102 0.08 8.20 -23.07
CA GLU A 102 1.03 7.16 -23.52
C GLU A 102 2.48 7.62 -23.32
N ILE A 103 2.72 8.95 -23.40
CA ILE A 103 4.03 9.60 -23.28
C ILE A 103 3.93 10.71 -22.23
N PHE A 104 4.88 10.73 -21.30
CA PHE A 104 4.98 11.81 -20.31
C PHE A 104 5.52 13.10 -20.95
N ARG A 105 6.60 12.98 -21.71
CA ARG A 105 7.25 14.09 -22.40
C ARG A 105 8.00 13.59 -23.64
N TYR A 106 8.12 14.45 -24.64
CA TYR A 106 9.07 14.26 -25.72
C TYR A 106 10.22 15.27 -25.60
N ILE A 107 11.40 14.86 -26.07
CA ILE A 107 12.60 15.70 -26.15
C ILE A 107 13.14 15.61 -27.58
N LYS A 108 13.54 16.76 -28.12
CA LYS A 108 14.10 16.84 -29.48
C LYS A 108 15.55 16.42 -29.51
N LYS A 109 15.94 15.67 -30.55
CA LYS A 109 17.33 15.41 -30.88
C LYS A 109 17.88 16.55 -31.76
N PRO A 110 19.14 17.03 -31.56
CA PRO A 110 20.04 16.64 -30.45
C PRO A 110 19.56 17.19 -29.11
N TRP A 111 19.59 16.36 -28.07
CA TRP A 111 19.14 16.74 -26.74
C TRP A 111 20.23 17.49 -25.95
N ASP A 112 19.80 18.43 -25.11
CA ASP A 112 20.66 19.05 -24.09
C ASP A 112 20.76 18.16 -22.86
N GLN A 113 21.98 18.01 -22.32
CA GLN A 113 22.23 17.11 -21.17
C GLN A 113 21.49 17.54 -19.92
N ASN A 114 21.39 18.83 -19.64
CA ASN A 114 20.71 19.34 -18.45
C ASN A 114 19.18 19.24 -18.61
N GLU A 115 18.64 19.50 -19.80
CA GLU A 115 17.22 19.33 -20.08
C GLU A 115 16.80 17.87 -19.88
N LEU A 116 17.57 16.92 -20.44
CA LEU A 116 17.28 15.50 -20.32
C LEU A 116 17.44 15.01 -18.88
N LEU A 117 18.50 15.47 -18.17
CA LEU A 117 18.69 15.19 -16.77
C LEU A 117 17.48 15.62 -15.92
N ASN A 118 17.06 16.87 -16.02
CA ASN A 118 15.93 17.40 -15.27
C ASN A 118 14.63 16.67 -15.62
N THR A 119 14.46 16.27 -16.89
CA THR A 119 13.28 15.50 -17.30
C THR A 119 13.27 14.09 -16.69
N ILE A 120 14.42 13.43 -16.61
CA ILE A 120 14.55 12.10 -15.96
C ILE A 120 14.26 12.22 -14.46
N LEU A 121 14.80 13.22 -13.78
CA LEU A 121 14.56 13.44 -12.35
C LEU A 121 13.06 13.69 -12.08
N ASN A 122 12.43 14.60 -12.82
CA ASN A 122 11.01 14.87 -12.67
C ASN A 122 10.14 13.63 -12.97
N ALA A 123 10.53 12.83 -13.97
CA ALA A 123 9.85 11.58 -14.29
C ALA A 123 9.96 10.57 -13.14
N HIS A 124 11.14 10.45 -12.55
CA HIS A 124 11.34 9.57 -11.40
C HIS A 124 10.53 10.02 -10.18
N ASP A 125 10.49 11.31 -9.88
CA ASP A 125 9.70 11.86 -8.77
C ASP A 125 8.21 11.53 -8.91
N ILE A 126 7.69 11.61 -10.15
CA ILE A 126 6.31 11.23 -10.46
C ILE A 126 6.10 9.72 -10.25
N TYR A 127 7.05 8.89 -10.72
CA TYR A 127 7.01 7.44 -10.53
C TYR A 127 6.97 7.07 -9.05
N ASP A 128 7.88 7.64 -8.26
CA ASP A 128 7.99 7.35 -6.83
C ASP A 128 6.75 7.83 -6.07
N THR A 129 6.27 9.04 -6.36
CA THR A 129 5.03 9.58 -5.76
C THR A 129 3.83 8.68 -6.06
N ARG A 130 3.66 8.21 -7.30
CA ARG A 130 2.57 7.28 -7.67
C ARG A 130 2.69 5.96 -6.93
N ARG A 131 3.89 5.42 -6.83
CA ARG A 131 4.16 4.17 -6.11
C ARG A 131 3.84 4.30 -4.63
N GLN A 132 4.30 5.37 -3.98
CA GLN A 132 4.02 5.64 -2.56
C GLN A 132 2.51 5.81 -2.32
N LEU A 133 1.83 6.55 -3.18
CA LEU A 133 0.38 6.74 -3.10
C LEU A 133 -0.36 5.40 -3.19
N LYS A 134 0.01 4.54 -4.13
CA LYS A 134 -0.57 3.20 -4.30
C LYS A 134 -0.41 2.36 -3.04
N LEU A 135 0.81 2.31 -2.48
CA LEU A 135 1.08 1.58 -1.23
C LEU A 135 0.25 2.11 -0.06
N LYS A 136 0.10 3.44 0.05
CA LYS A 136 -0.73 4.05 1.10
C LYS A 136 -2.22 3.77 0.91
N MET A 137 -2.71 3.73 -0.31
CA MET A 137 -4.09 3.33 -0.60
C MET A 137 -4.35 1.88 -0.21
N GLU A 138 -3.46 0.94 -0.56
CA GLU A 138 -3.56 -0.47 -0.20
C GLU A 138 -3.53 -0.65 1.34
N GLU A 139 -2.67 0.09 2.05
CA GLU A 139 -2.62 0.11 3.52
C GLU A 139 -3.94 0.61 4.12
N LEU A 140 -4.46 1.73 3.62
CA LEU A 140 -5.73 2.30 4.06
C LEU A 140 -6.92 1.35 3.82
N GLU A 141 -6.98 0.70 2.67
CA GLU A 141 -8.02 -0.29 2.38
C GLU A 141 -7.95 -1.47 3.35
N ARG A 142 -6.74 -1.96 3.66
CA ARG A 142 -6.56 -3.02 4.64
C ARG A 142 -7.08 -2.60 6.01
N VAL A 143 -6.64 -1.44 6.50
CA VAL A 143 -7.06 -0.94 7.83
C VAL A 143 -8.56 -0.68 7.87
N ASN A 144 -9.14 -0.14 6.81
CA ASN A 144 -10.59 0.08 6.72
C ASN A 144 -11.38 -1.24 6.74
N ASN A 145 -10.89 -2.27 6.05
CA ASN A 145 -11.53 -3.58 6.05
C ASN A 145 -11.44 -4.25 7.44
N GLU A 146 -10.32 -4.12 8.14
CA GLU A 146 -10.17 -4.58 9.52
C GLU A 146 -11.13 -3.86 10.46
N LEU A 147 -11.23 -2.53 10.35
CA LEU A 147 -12.16 -1.71 11.12
C LEU A 147 -13.63 -2.13 10.88
N ASN A 148 -14.01 -2.34 9.63
CA ASN A 148 -15.37 -2.75 9.28
C ASN A 148 -15.71 -4.12 9.88
N ARG A 149 -14.81 -5.09 9.81
CA ARG A 149 -14.98 -6.41 10.45
C ARG A 149 -15.14 -6.28 11.95
N PHE A 150 -14.30 -5.45 12.57
CA PHE A 150 -14.37 -5.19 14.01
C PHE A 150 -15.70 -4.56 14.42
N VAL A 151 -16.17 -3.52 13.74
CA VAL A 151 -17.45 -2.85 14.01
C VAL A 151 -18.62 -3.84 13.86
N TYR A 152 -18.59 -4.67 12.82
CA TYR A 152 -19.62 -5.68 12.60
C TYR A 152 -19.65 -6.72 13.72
N SER A 153 -18.52 -7.30 14.07
CA SER A 153 -18.38 -8.29 15.15
C SER A 153 -18.83 -7.70 16.49
N THR A 154 -18.32 -6.54 16.86
CA THR A 154 -18.68 -5.84 18.09
C THR A 154 -20.19 -5.55 18.17
N SER A 155 -20.78 -5.08 17.07
CA SER A 155 -22.22 -4.80 17.02
C SER A 155 -23.07 -6.05 17.20
N HIS A 156 -22.64 -7.19 16.62
CA HIS A 156 -23.30 -8.48 16.79
C HIS A 156 -23.22 -8.94 18.24
N ASP A 157 -22.03 -8.89 18.84
CA ASP A 157 -21.78 -9.39 20.20
C ASP A 157 -22.43 -8.52 21.29
N LEU A 158 -22.66 -7.23 21.01
CA LEU A 158 -23.46 -6.35 21.87
C LEU A 158 -24.97 -6.60 21.69
N ARG A 159 -25.43 -6.93 20.49
CA ARG A 159 -26.86 -7.18 20.23
C ARG A 159 -27.37 -8.40 20.96
N SER A 160 -26.58 -9.46 21.08
CA SER A 160 -26.97 -10.72 21.70
C SER A 160 -27.40 -10.56 23.19
N PRO A 161 -26.56 -9.99 24.10
CA PRO A 161 -26.97 -9.76 25.48
C PRO A 161 -28.13 -8.77 25.61
N LEU A 162 -28.22 -7.77 24.72
CA LEU A 162 -29.33 -6.83 24.71
C LEU A 162 -30.65 -7.52 24.36
N ALA A 163 -30.65 -8.40 23.35
CA ALA A 163 -31.83 -9.20 22.98
C ALA A 163 -32.25 -10.12 24.13
N ASN A 164 -31.30 -10.71 24.86
CA ASN A 164 -31.56 -11.52 26.05
C ASN A 164 -32.23 -10.68 27.15
N ILE A 165 -31.73 -9.49 27.47
CA ILE A 165 -32.35 -8.57 28.43
C ILE A 165 -33.79 -8.25 28.03
N MET A 166 -34.00 -7.90 26.75
CA MET A 166 -35.37 -7.61 26.26
C MET A 166 -36.29 -8.83 26.36
N GLY A 167 -35.78 -10.02 26.10
CA GLY A 167 -36.52 -11.27 26.27
C GLY A 167 -36.91 -11.51 27.74
N ILE A 168 -36.00 -11.35 28.67
CA ILE A 168 -36.23 -11.49 30.12
C ILE A 168 -37.28 -10.46 30.58
N LEU A 169 -37.14 -9.20 30.16
CA LEU A 169 -38.14 -8.16 30.47
C LEU A 169 -39.53 -8.47 29.94
N LYS A 170 -39.63 -9.06 28.74
CA LYS A 170 -40.92 -9.50 28.18
C LYS A 170 -41.52 -10.63 29.02
N MET A 171 -40.71 -11.61 29.42
CA MET A 171 -41.14 -12.70 30.28
C MET A 171 -41.62 -12.21 31.67
N ALA A 172 -40.84 -11.31 32.28
CA ALA A 172 -41.17 -10.70 33.57
C ALA A 172 -42.52 -9.91 33.52
N LYS A 173 -42.80 -9.25 32.40
CA LYS A 173 -44.09 -8.54 32.19
C LYS A 173 -45.28 -9.48 32.03
N MET A 174 -45.06 -10.69 31.52
CA MET A 174 -46.10 -11.68 31.32
C MET A 174 -46.38 -12.50 32.60
N ASP A 175 -45.35 -12.69 33.44
CA ASP A 175 -45.45 -13.54 34.64
C ASP A 175 -45.80 -12.72 35.90
N ALA A 176 -46.32 -11.64 35.89
CA ALA A 176 -46.81 -10.69 36.92
C ALA A 176 -46.82 -11.14 38.42
N LYS A 177 -46.03 -12.17 38.78
CA LYS A 177 -45.92 -12.69 40.14
C LYS A 177 -44.79 -12.02 40.92
N PRO A 178 -45.05 -11.43 42.10
CA PRO A 178 -44.02 -10.77 42.89
C PRO A 178 -42.88 -11.73 43.28
N GLU A 179 -43.14 -13.01 43.44
CA GLU A 179 -42.21 -14.04 43.88
C GLU A 179 -41.12 -14.35 42.84
N THR A 180 -41.39 -14.17 41.55
CA THR A 180 -40.43 -14.41 40.45
C THR A 180 -39.60 -13.20 40.07
N ALA A 181 -39.95 -12.02 40.53
CA ALA A 181 -39.24 -10.78 40.23
C ALA A 181 -37.73 -10.82 40.59
N PRO A 182 -37.27 -11.31 41.74
CA PRO A 182 -35.88 -11.40 42.05
C PRO A 182 -35.05 -12.25 41.06
N THR A 183 -35.68 -13.32 40.54
CA THR A 183 -35.01 -14.19 39.52
C THR A 183 -34.79 -13.45 38.22
N TYR A 184 -35.76 -12.71 37.74
CA TYR A 184 -35.63 -11.91 36.48
C TYR A 184 -34.60 -10.79 36.66
N PHE A 185 -34.56 -10.12 37.82
CA PHE A 185 -33.52 -9.11 38.11
C PHE A 185 -32.11 -9.72 38.13
N SER A 186 -31.93 -10.86 38.75
CA SER A 186 -30.64 -11.58 38.78
C SER A 186 -30.19 -11.97 37.34
N MET A 187 -31.10 -12.43 36.49
CA MET A 187 -30.80 -12.76 35.09
C MET A 187 -30.38 -11.54 34.30
N ILE A 188 -31.09 -10.39 34.47
CA ILE A 188 -30.72 -9.12 33.82
C ILE A 188 -29.37 -8.66 34.29
N GLU A 189 -29.12 -8.66 35.61
CA GLU A 189 -27.82 -8.27 36.20
C GLU A 189 -26.67 -9.11 35.61
N GLY A 190 -26.87 -10.41 35.45
CA GLY A 190 -25.90 -11.29 34.80
C GLY A 190 -25.63 -10.93 33.31
N CYS A 191 -26.66 -10.50 32.59
CA CYS A 191 -26.46 -10.02 31.21
C CYS A 191 -25.69 -8.69 31.15
N VAL A 192 -26.02 -7.74 32.04
CA VAL A 192 -25.34 -6.44 32.12
C VAL A 192 -23.87 -6.63 32.51
N LYS A 193 -23.56 -7.47 33.49
CA LYS A 193 -22.15 -7.77 33.86
C LYS A 193 -21.35 -8.35 32.70
N ARG A 194 -21.92 -9.24 31.91
CA ARG A 194 -21.25 -9.77 30.71
C ARG A 194 -21.00 -8.70 29.64
N MET A 195 -21.93 -7.77 29.46
CA MET A 195 -21.74 -6.63 28.56
C MET A 195 -20.61 -5.71 29.05
N ASP A 196 -20.57 -5.43 30.33
CA ASP A 196 -19.53 -4.58 30.92
C ASP A 196 -18.13 -5.18 30.72
N VAL A 197 -17.95 -6.46 31.00
CA VAL A 197 -16.70 -7.19 30.74
C VAL A 197 -16.33 -7.15 29.26
N PHE A 198 -17.29 -7.29 28.36
CA PHE A 198 -17.04 -7.22 26.92
C PHE A 198 -16.60 -5.83 26.47
N ILE A 199 -17.26 -4.77 26.98
CA ILE A 199 -16.90 -3.39 26.70
C ILE A 199 -15.47 -3.08 27.20
N HIS A 200 -15.12 -3.53 28.41
CA HIS A 200 -13.77 -3.37 28.94
C HIS A 200 -12.71 -4.03 28.05
N LYS A 201 -12.94 -5.23 27.57
CA LYS A 201 -12.03 -5.91 26.63
C LYS A 201 -11.87 -5.14 25.32
N ILE A 202 -12.93 -4.53 24.80
CA ILE A 202 -12.87 -3.67 23.62
C ILE A 202 -11.97 -2.46 23.89
N ILE A 203 -12.16 -1.80 25.04
CA ILE A 203 -11.36 -0.61 25.42
C ILE A 203 -9.89 -0.98 25.60
N GLU A 204 -9.59 -2.10 26.24
CA GLU A 204 -8.22 -2.61 26.39
C GLU A 204 -7.57 -2.92 25.02
N TYR A 205 -8.30 -3.57 24.14
CA TYR A 205 -7.83 -3.82 22.76
C TYR A 205 -7.48 -2.53 22.02
N TYR A 206 -8.35 -1.50 22.13
CA TYR A 206 -8.07 -0.19 21.52
C TYR A 206 -6.90 0.54 22.16
N LYS A 207 -6.73 0.44 23.46
CA LYS A 207 -5.58 1.02 24.15
C LYS A 207 -4.29 0.32 23.70
N GLY A 208 -4.28 -1.00 23.56
CA GLY A 208 -3.13 -1.77 23.09
C GLY A 208 -2.71 -1.43 21.65
N ILE A 209 -3.65 -1.03 20.77
CA ILE A 209 -3.33 -0.60 19.40
C ILE A 209 -2.76 0.82 19.34
N ARG A 210 -3.19 1.71 20.26
CA ARG A 210 -2.77 3.13 20.25
C ARG A 210 -1.54 3.45 21.07
N LEU A 211 -1.23 2.61 22.06
CA LEU A 211 0.03 2.74 22.79
C LEU A 211 1.14 2.25 21.86
N GLU A 212 2.03 3.14 21.44
CA GLU A 212 3.38 2.76 21.05
C GLU A 212 3.85 1.83 22.18
N ASN A 213 4.01 0.56 21.85
CA ASN A 213 4.46 -0.42 22.83
C ASN A 213 5.83 0.05 23.32
N GLU A 214 5.88 0.64 24.50
CA GLU A 214 7.12 0.71 25.26
C GLU A 214 7.52 -0.75 25.49
N ILE A 215 8.58 -1.16 24.79
CA ILE A 215 9.12 -2.51 24.91
C ILE A 215 9.79 -2.55 26.29
N GLU A 216 9.10 -3.08 27.29
CA GLU A 216 9.69 -3.41 28.60
C GLU A 216 10.31 -4.80 28.53
N GLU A 217 11.56 -4.91 29.00
CA GLU A 217 12.17 -6.22 29.25
C GLU A 217 11.50 -6.86 30.46
N VAL A 218 10.59 -7.79 30.21
CA VAL A 218 9.89 -8.55 31.23
C VAL A 218 10.53 -9.93 31.33
N THR A 219 10.97 -10.35 32.53
CA THR A 219 11.48 -11.69 32.71
C THR A 219 10.35 -12.73 32.66
N PHE A 220 10.64 -13.91 32.11
CA PHE A 220 9.66 -14.99 32.01
C PHE A 220 9.02 -15.35 33.36
N SER A 221 9.78 -15.22 34.47
CA SER A 221 9.31 -15.43 35.83
C SER A 221 8.27 -14.41 36.27
N GLN A 222 8.39 -13.15 35.85
CA GLN A 222 7.40 -12.10 36.14
C GLN A 222 6.09 -12.35 35.38
N LEU A 223 6.16 -12.68 34.10
CA LEU A 223 4.99 -13.04 33.28
C LEU A 223 4.24 -14.24 33.87
N PHE A 224 4.98 -15.25 34.36
CA PHE A 224 4.38 -16.44 34.96
C PHE A 224 3.70 -16.13 36.32
N ALA A 225 4.32 -15.28 37.15
CA ALA A 225 3.76 -14.84 38.41
C ALA A 225 2.47 -14.06 38.25
N GLU A 226 2.44 -13.07 37.29
CA GLU A 226 1.25 -12.29 36.96
C GLU A 226 0.12 -13.15 36.36
N SER A 227 0.47 -14.13 35.51
CA SER A 227 -0.52 -15.06 34.95
C SER A 227 -1.16 -15.95 36.01
N ILE A 228 -0.40 -16.40 37.02
CA ILE A 228 -0.92 -17.17 38.16
C ILE A 228 -1.81 -16.29 39.03
N GLU A 229 -1.42 -15.05 39.30
CA GLU A 229 -2.20 -14.10 40.09
C GLU A 229 -3.55 -13.77 39.43
N MET A 230 -3.56 -13.49 38.10
CA MET A 230 -4.76 -13.32 37.32
C MET A 230 -5.65 -14.56 37.29
N SER A 231 -5.07 -15.76 37.18
CA SER A 231 -5.80 -17.02 37.18
C SER A 231 -6.48 -17.29 38.55
N ASN A 232 -5.82 -16.95 39.64
CA ASN A 232 -6.36 -17.06 41.00
C ASN A 232 -7.48 -16.04 41.28
N MET A 233 -7.43 -14.85 40.68
CA MET A 233 -8.53 -13.87 40.76
C MET A 233 -9.77 -14.33 40.01
N VAL A 234 -9.60 -15.06 38.89
CA VAL A 234 -10.71 -15.54 38.06
C VAL A 234 -11.30 -16.86 38.58
N ASN A 235 -10.51 -17.72 39.22
CA ASN A 235 -10.97 -19.01 39.73
C ASN A 235 -10.19 -19.47 40.99
N PRO A 236 -10.62 -19.03 42.18
CA PRO A 236 -9.89 -19.30 43.43
C PRO A 236 -9.81 -20.81 43.87
N LYS A 237 -10.36 -21.72 43.05
CA LYS A 237 -10.31 -23.17 43.30
C LYS A 237 -9.19 -23.91 42.60
N ILE A 238 -8.42 -23.23 41.72
CA ILE A 238 -7.26 -23.85 41.07
C ILE A 238 -6.03 -23.53 41.93
N ARG A 239 -5.61 -24.48 42.74
CA ARG A 239 -4.29 -24.46 43.42
C ARG A 239 -3.33 -25.24 42.53
N PHE A 240 -2.28 -24.60 42.06
CA PHE A 240 -1.13 -25.26 41.42
C PHE A 240 -0.18 -25.80 42.48
#